data_bcd6a8dc4a2c6fe842759a0d5bba85da
#
_entry.id   bcd6a8dc4a2c6fe842759a0d5bba85da
#
_cell.length_a   1.000
_cell.length_b   1.000
_cell.length_c   1.000
_cell.angle_alpha   90.00
_cell.angle_beta   90.00
_cell.angle_gamma   90.00
#
_symmetry.space_group_name_H-M   'P 1'
#
loop_
_entity.id
_entity.type
_entity.pdbx_description
1 polymer ?
#
loop_
_entity_poly.entity_id
_entity_poly.type
_entity_poly.pdbx_seq_one_letter_code
_entity_poly.pdbx_strand_id
1 'polypeptide(L)'
;PEPLSEEKMPALPGSHEVIDLTDQVSDKGELTWDAPVGDWLVVRLGYASNFKMTRPCPQVAVGLECDRLHTRGIEAHFNHRLKPILEAAGDKTGKTLEYIHIDSWEAGGQNWTKGFADTFRQKRGYDIQPWLPVLAGYGVESLEKTERFLWDMRRTVSETIMSAYIRRLKELIRPYGIDFSCEPYGRLCVNQLEYGGLADFPIAEFWTEREDPAPFPQFSDYWYHSMKGLASVANTYGKARVGAEAFTGARGWIDHPYLLKSMGDEAFSQGISHYIVHLSAHQAYENMLPGLTHRRWGQHFQRFQTWWNYSSPYFDYLARCQLLLQLGRRQVDVALSLIHI
;
A
#
# COMPACT_ATOMS: atom_id res chain seq x y z
N PRO A 1 -7.00 -8.77 -15.57
CA PRO A 1 -7.25 -10.04 -16.24
C PRO A 1 -8.65 -9.98 -16.83
N GLU A 2 -8.80 -10.44 -18.08
CA GLU A 2 -10.12 -10.58 -18.70
C GLU A 2 -10.97 -11.58 -17.91
N PRO A 3 -12.28 -11.37 -17.82
CA PRO A 3 -13.17 -12.33 -17.19
C PRO A 3 -13.05 -13.70 -17.87
N LEU A 4 -12.97 -14.76 -17.09
CA LEU A 4 -13.00 -16.12 -17.63
C LEU A 4 -14.35 -16.32 -18.33
N SER A 5 -14.36 -16.74 -19.61
CA SER A 5 -15.60 -17.04 -20.33
C SER A 5 -15.96 -18.53 -20.20
N GLU A 6 -17.21 -18.85 -19.93
CA GLU A 6 -17.69 -20.23 -19.77
C GLU A 6 -17.43 -21.12 -21.01
N GLU A 7 -17.34 -20.53 -22.20
CA GLU A 7 -17.12 -21.26 -23.45
C GLU A 7 -15.73 -21.91 -23.61
N LYS A 8 -14.77 -21.60 -22.74
CA LYS A 8 -13.37 -22.07 -22.80
C LYS A 8 -12.96 -23.01 -21.69
N MET A 9 -13.83 -23.33 -20.76
CA MET A 9 -13.47 -24.16 -19.62
C MET A 9 -13.91 -25.61 -19.83
N PRO A 10 -13.02 -26.60 -19.61
CA PRO A 10 -13.45 -28.00 -19.49
C PRO A 10 -14.39 -28.13 -18.27
N ALA A 11 -15.16 -29.22 -18.22
CA ALA A 11 -16.02 -29.51 -17.06
C ALA A 11 -15.21 -29.36 -15.77
N LEU A 12 -15.70 -28.51 -14.85
CA LEU A 12 -14.98 -28.21 -13.61
C LEU A 12 -15.25 -29.33 -12.58
N PRO A 13 -14.21 -29.81 -11.88
CA PRO A 13 -14.39 -30.77 -10.80
C PRO A 13 -15.19 -30.11 -9.66
N GLY A 14 -16.04 -30.91 -9.01
CA GLY A 14 -16.63 -30.52 -7.73
C GLY A 14 -15.55 -30.37 -6.66
N SER A 15 -15.78 -29.52 -5.64
CA SER A 15 -14.83 -29.37 -4.52
C SER A 15 -14.58 -30.68 -3.76
N HIS A 16 -15.57 -31.60 -3.77
CA HIS A 16 -15.45 -32.93 -3.19
C HIS A 16 -14.63 -33.92 -4.04
N GLU A 17 -14.37 -33.60 -5.31
CA GLU A 17 -13.51 -34.37 -6.21
C GLU A 17 -12.03 -33.93 -6.13
N VAL A 18 -11.74 -32.83 -5.43
CA VAL A 18 -10.38 -32.41 -5.15
C VAL A 18 -9.85 -33.16 -3.93
N ILE A 19 -8.87 -34.01 -4.17
CA ILE A 19 -8.29 -34.89 -3.14
C ILE A 19 -7.00 -34.26 -2.63
N ASP A 20 -6.88 -34.04 -1.32
CA ASP A 20 -5.62 -33.62 -0.69
C ASP A 20 -4.70 -34.83 -0.49
N LEU A 21 -3.57 -34.82 -1.16
CA LEU A 21 -2.54 -35.87 -1.11
C LEU A 21 -1.30 -35.43 -0.32
N THR A 22 -1.39 -34.35 0.46
CA THR A 22 -0.24 -33.76 1.16
C THR A 22 0.44 -34.80 2.08
N ASP A 23 -0.31 -35.58 2.81
CA ASP A 23 0.20 -36.62 3.73
C ASP A 23 0.79 -37.84 3.00
N GLN A 24 0.60 -37.96 1.69
CA GLN A 24 1.12 -39.05 0.87
C GLN A 24 2.43 -38.66 0.14
N VAL A 25 2.90 -37.44 0.38
CA VAL A 25 4.19 -36.93 -0.15
C VAL A 25 5.28 -37.15 0.88
N SER A 26 6.32 -37.90 0.50
CA SER A 26 7.49 -38.13 1.35
C SER A 26 8.31 -36.84 1.58
N ASP A 27 9.20 -36.85 2.58
CA ASP A 27 10.16 -35.75 2.83
C ASP A 27 11.07 -35.46 1.62
N LYS A 28 11.21 -36.41 0.70
CA LYS A 28 11.94 -36.24 -0.56
C LYS A 28 11.08 -35.67 -1.69
N GLY A 29 9.79 -35.44 -1.42
CA GLY A 29 8.84 -34.92 -2.40
C GLY A 29 8.30 -35.97 -3.37
N GLU A 30 8.43 -37.26 -3.03
CA GLU A 30 7.86 -38.37 -3.81
C GLU A 30 6.43 -38.64 -3.37
N LEU A 31 5.49 -38.65 -4.31
CA LEU A 31 4.10 -38.99 -4.10
C LEU A 31 3.90 -40.48 -4.32
N THR A 32 3.31 -41.16 -3.33
CA THR A 32 2.83 -42.54 -3.46
C THR A 32 1.33 -42.54 -3.23
N TRP A 33 0.56 -42.83 -4.28
CA TRP A 33 -0.88 -42.78 -4.25
C TRP A 33 -1.47 -43.91 -5.10
N ASP A 34 -2.38 -44.68 -4.52
CA ASP A 34 -3.17 -45.65 -5.25
C ASP A 34 -4.38 -44.95 -5.87
N ALA A 35 -4.20 -44.48 -7.11
CA ALA A 35 -5.16 -43.63 -7.79
C ALA A 35 -6.41 -44.43 -8.18
N PRO A 36 -7.63 -43.99 -7.86
CA PRO A 36 -8.86 -44.55 -8.39
C PRO A 36 -8.88 -44.51 -9.93
N VAL A 37 -9.66 -45.38 -10.54
CA VAL A 37 -9.86 -45.38 -12.00
C VAL A 37 -10.40 -44.01 -12.45
N GLY A 38 -9.72 -43.38 -13.39
CA GLY A 38 -10.10 -42.08 -13.93
C GLY A 38 -8.89 -41.29 -14.47
N ASP A 39 -9.17 -40.11 -15.01
CA ASP A 39 -8.14 -39.17 -15.46
C ASP A 39 -7.86 -38.15 -14.34
N TRP A 40 -6.64 -38.15 -13.87
CA TRP A 40 -6.23 -37.31 -12.73
C TRP A 40 -5.21 -36.26 -13.13
N LEU A 41 -5.43 -35.05 -12.63
CA LEU A 41 -4.41 -33.98 -12.67
C LEU A 41 -3.83 -33.78 -11.27
N VAL A 42 -2.54 -34.02 -11.12
CA VAL A 42 -1.83 -33.77 -9.86
C VAL A 42 -1.27 -32.36 -9.88
N VAL A 43 -1.70 -31.53 -8.92
CA VAL A 43 -1.23 -30.15 -8.75
C VAL A 43 -0.40 -30.07 -7.47
N ARG A 44 0.86 -29.70 -7.58
CA ARG A 44 1.71 -29.43 -6.40
C ARG A 44 1.73 -27.94 -6.13
N LEU A 45 1.24 -27.55 -5.00
CA LEU A 45 1.22 -26.17 -4.53
C LEU A 45 2.16 -26.00 -3.33
N GLY A 46 2.76 -24.84 -3.22
CA GLY A 46 3.63 -24.49 -2.11
C GLY A 46 3.77 -22.97 -1.99
N TYR A 47 4.34 -22.53 -0.89
CA TYR A 47 4.67 -21.13 -0.71
C TYR A 47 6.15 -20.97 -0.35
N ALA A 48 6.71 -19.84 -0.77
CA ALA A 48 8.09 -19.49 -0.53
C ALA A 48 8.22 -17.98 -0.31
N SER A 49 9.39 -17.55 0.14
CA SER A 49 9.71 -16.11 0.15
C SER A 49 9.58 -15.54 -1.26
N ASN A 50 9.00 -14.35 -1.38
CA ASN A 50 8.97 -13.60 -2.64
C ASN A 50 10.32 -12.92 -2.94
N PHE A 51 11.31 -13.06 -2.07
CA PHE A 51 12.66 -12.48 -2.15
C PHE A 51 12.68 -10.96 -2.39
N LYS A 52 11.61 -10.26 -2.02
CA LYS A 52 11.60 -8.80 -2.09
C LYS A 52 12.47 -8.21 -1.00
N MET A 53 13.28 -7.24 -1.42
CA MET A 53 14.21 -6.54 -0.54
C MET A 53 13.64 -5.21 -0.12
N THR A 54 14.02 -4.77 1.08
CA THR A 54 13.71 -3.43 1.59
C THR A 54 14.24 -2.35 0.65
N ARG A 55 13.43 -1.33 0.37
CA ARG A 55 13.81 -0.16 -0.46
C ARG A 55 12.81 0.99 -0.27
N PRO A 56 13.22 2.26 -0.50
CA PRO A 56 14.63 2.66 -0.64
C PRO A 56 15.34 2.58 0.70
N CYS A 57 16.60 2.12 0.70
CA CYS A 57 17.42 2.08 1.92
C CYS A 57 18.93 2.12 1.58
N PRO A 58 19.79 2.55 2.52
CA PRO A 58 21.23 2.43 2.36
C PRO A 58 21.66 0.99 2.17
N GLN A 59 22.75 0.75 1.43
CA GLN A 59 23.25 -0.58 1.13
C GLN A 59 23.45 -1.47 2.37
N VAL A 60 23.88 -0.87 3.47
CA VAL A 60 24.08 -1.57 4.76
C VAL A 60 22.78 -2.02 5.43
N ALA A 61 21.63 -1.51 4.98
CA ALA A 61 20.31 -1.82 5.53
C ALA A 61 19.46 -2.68 4.57
N VAL A 62 20.02 -3.09 3.43
CA VAL A 62 19.31 -3.97 2.48
C VAL A 62 19.13 -5.35 3.11
N GLY A 63 17.88 -5.80 3.17
CA GLY A 63 17.49 -7.11 3.68
C GLY A 63 16.16 -7.54 3.09
N LEU A 64 15.72 -8.74 3.41
CA LEU A 64 14.38 -9.20 2.99
C LEU A 64 13.30 -8.34 3.66
N GLU A 65 12.27 -8.02 2.90
CA GLU A 65 11.05 -7.41 3.43
C GLU A 65 10.37 -8.37 4.41
N CYS A 66 9.74 -7.83 5.45
CA CYS A 66 9.11 -8.64 6.47
C CYS A 66 7.82 -9.32 5.98
N ASP A 67 7.45 -10.42 6.64
CA ASP A 67 6.13 -11.04 6.48
C ASP A 67 5.06 -10.16 7.15
N ARG A 68 4.24 -9.50 6.33
CA ARG A 68 3.18 -8.60 6.77
C ARG A 68 1.85 -9.31 7.04
N LEU A 69 1.77 -10.60 6.75
CA LEU A 69 0.64 -11.46 7.12
C LEU A 69 0.79 -12.04 8.53
N HIS A 70 1.95 -11.81 9.19
CA HIS A 70 2.20 -12.30 10.55
C HIS A 70 2.74 -11.18 11.46
N THR A 71 2.24 -11.09 12.69
CA THR A 71 2.62 -10.04 13.67
C THR A 71 4.11 -10.00 13.97
N ARG A 72 4.81 -11.15 13.93
CA ARG A 72 6.25 -11.22 14.19
C ARG A 72 7.09 -10.31 13.31
N GLY A 73 6.67 -10.07 12.06
CA GLY A 73 7.41 -9.20 11.15
C GLY A 73 7.46 -7.76 11.66
N ILE A 74 6.31 -7.18 11.94
CA ILE A 74 6.23 -5.80 12.43
C ILE A 74 6.72 -5.66 13.87
N GLU A 75 6.54 -6.68 14.72
CA GLU A 75 7.06 -6.69 16.09
C GLU A 75 8.59 -6.70 16.12
N ALA A 76 9.22 -7.49 15.25
CA ALA A 76 10.68 -7.49 15.10
C ALA A 76 11.18 -6.12 14.62
N HIS A 77 10.55 -5.55 13.59
CA HIS A 77 10.89 -4.21 13.10
C HIS A 77 10.73 -3.15 14.17
N PHE A 78 9.60 -3.16 14.88
CA PHE A 78 9.35 -2.24 15.98
C PHE A 78 10.42 -2.35 17.07
N ASN A 79 10.67 -3.56 17.58
CA ASN A 79 11.59 -3.77 18.71
C ASN A 79 13.04 -3.42 18.36
N HIS A 80 13.48 -3.71 17.13
CA HIS A 80 14.89 -3.52 16.75
C HIS A 80 15.18 -2.20 16.05
N ARG A 81 14.16 -1.48 15.57
CA ARG A 81 14.37 -0.21 14.84
C ARG A 81 13.59 0.96 15.43
N LEU A 82 12.26 0.85 15.55
CA LEU A 82 11.44 1.98 15.96
C LEU A 82 11.57 2.26 17.45
N LYS A 83 11.46 1.25 18.29
CA LYS A 83 11.53 1.39 19.75
C LYS A 83 12.83 2.08 20.21
N PRO A 84 14.05 1.70 19.77
CA PRO A 84 15.27 2.42 20.15
C PRO A 84 15.26 3.90 19.76
N ILE A 85 14.64 4.24 18.60
CA ILE A 85 14.52 5.65 18.17
C ILE A 85 13.58 6.41 19.10
N LEU A 86 12.42 5.82 19.44
CA LEU A 86 11.44 6.43 20.34
C LEU A 86 12.03 6.63 21.75
N GLU A 87 12.77 5.64 22.24
CA GLU A 87 13.45 5.72 23.54
C GLU A 87 14.54 6.79 23.54
N ALA A 88 15.33 6.89 22.47
CA ALA A 88 16.37 7.93 22.33
C ALA A 88 15.78 9.34 22.19
N ALA A 89 14.59 9.47 21.59
CA ALA A 89 13.88 10.76 21.51
C ALA A 89 13.38 11.26 22.87
N GLY A 90 13.14 10.34 23.81
CA GLY A 90 12.77 10.66 25.18
C GLY A 90 11.52 11.54 25.27
N ASP A 91 11.65 12.69 25.95
CA ASP A 91 10.56 13.65 26.15
C ASP A 91 10.09 14.40 24.89
N LYS A 92 10.80 14.24 23.77
CA LYS A 92 10.41 14.75 22.45
C LYS A 92 9.41 13.83 21.76
N THR A 93 9.29 12.57 22.19
CA THR A 93 8.33 11.60 21.67
C THR A 93 6.90 12.04 21.99
N GLY A 94 6.04 12.08 20.98
CA GLY A 94 4.67 12.59 21.07
C GLY A 94 4.57 14.14 21.09
N LYS A 95 5.69 14.86 20.90
CA LYS A 95 5.71 16.33 20.87
C LYS A 95 6.40 16.85 19.62
N THR A 96 7.68 16.50 19.42
CA THR A 96 8.48 16.87 18.25
C THR A 96 8.52 15.74 17.24
N LEU A 97 8.66 14.51 17.72
CA LEU A 97 8.45 13.28 16.96
C LEU A 97 7.00 12.84 17.17
N GLU A 98 6.11 13.21 16.24
CA GLU A 98 4.67 13.05 16.38
C GLU A 98 4.14 11.82 15.63
N TYR A 99 4.78 11.41 14.53
CA TYR A 99 4.26 10.39 13.63
C TYR A 99 5.27 9.28 13.35
N ILE A 100 4.76 8.06 13.24
CA ILE A 100 5.39 6.98 12.48
C ILE A 100 4.62 6.84 11.18
N HIS A 101 5.36 6.82 10.06
CA HIS A 101 4.81 6.77 8.72
C HIS A 101 5.07 5.44 8.05
N ILE A 102 4.06 4.91 7.37
CA ILE A 102 4.20 3.83 6.38
C ILE A 102 3.94 4.44 5.01
N ASP A 103 4.99 4.48 4.22
CA ASP A 103 5.00 4.89 2.83
C ASP A 103 4.26 3.88 1.92
N SER A 104 4.13 4.19 0.64
CA SER A 104 3.45 3.36 -0.35
C SER A 104 3.99 1.93 -0.41
N TRP A 105 3.13 0.99 -0.81
CA TRP A 105 3.51 -0.41 -0.86
C TRP A 105 4.27 -0.73 -2.15
N GLU A 106 5.58 -0.94 -2.04
CA GLU A 106 6.45 -1.26 -3.18
C GLU A 106 7.10 -2.64 -3.14
N ALA A 107 6.93 -3.38 -2.05
CA ALA A 107 7.60 -4.65 -1.81
C ALA A 107 6.98 -5.87 -2.54
N GLY A 108 6.06 -5.63 -3.48
CA GLY A 108 5.35 -6.68 -4.20
C GLY A 108 4.26 -7.37 -3.37
N GLY A 109 3.56 -8.33 -3.99
CA GLY A 109 2.46 -9.03 -3.34
C GLY A 109 2.95 -10.02 -2.28
N GLN A 110 2.17 -10.16 -1.21
CA GLN A 110 2.25 -11.23 -0.22
C GLN A 110 0.85 -11.81 -0.05
N ASN A 111 0.71 -13.12 -0.19
CA ASN A 111 -0.60 -13.77 -0.21
C ASN A 111 -0.68 -15.04 0.66
N TRP A 112 0.42 -15.42 1.30
CA TRP A 112 0.48 -16.60 2.14
C TRP A 112 1.50 -16.45 3.27
N THR A 113 1.20 -17.08 4.43
CA THR A 113 2.09 -17.22 5.58
C THR A 113 1.79 -18.53 6.31
N LYS A 114 2.64 -18.91 7.27
CA LYS A 114 2.38 -20.06 8.13
C LYS A 114 1.08 -19.87 8.91
N GLY A 115 0.17 -20.85 8.87
CA GLY A 115 -1.14 -20.79 9.53
C GLY A 115 -2.21 -20.00 8.75
N PHE A 116 -1.92 -19.59 7.50
CA PHE A 116 -2.88 -18.84 6.69
C PHE A 116 -4.17 -19.64 6.40
N ALA A 117 -4.08 -20.97 6.19
CA ALA A 117 -5.25 -21.83 5.98
C ALA A 117 -6.20 -21.79 7.18
N ASP A 118 -5.69 -21.82 8.40
CA ASP A 118 -6.50 -21.70 9.62
C ASP A 118 -7.15 -20.32 9.73
N THR A 119 -6.40 -19.27 9.42
CA THR A 119 -6.92 -17.89 9.34
C THR A 119 -8.04 -17.77 8.33
N PHE A 120 -7.88 -18.39 7.15
CA PHE A 120 -8.90 -18.40 6.11
C PHE A 120 -10.17 -19.11 6.63
N ARG A 121 -10.02 -20.32 7.19
CA ARG A 121 -11.15 -21.11 7.73
C ARG A 121 -11.90 -20.33 8.81
N GLN A 122 -11.18 -19.67 9.73
CA GLN A 122 -11.81 -18.86 10.77
C GLN A 122 -12.61 -17.68 10.20
N LYS A 123 -12.10 -17.03 9.16
CA LYS A 123 -12.71 -15.84 8.59
C LYS A 123 -13.81 -16.14 7.57
N ARG A 124 -13.70 -17.23 6.83
CA ARG A 124 -14.63 -17.58 5.72
C ARG A 124 -15.59 -18.70 6.05
N GLY A 125 -15.31 -19.50 7.07
CA GLY A 125 -16.19 -20.57 7.54
C GLY A 125 -16.09 -21.88 6.75
N TYR A 126 -15.12 -22.00 5.82
CA TYR A 126 -14.88 -23.22 5.04
C TYR A 126 -13.39 -23.48 4.85
N ASP A 127 -13.06 -24.72 4.43
CA ASP A 127 -11.67 -25.13 4.20
C ASP A 127 -11.15 -24.59 2.86
N ILE A 128 -9.93 -24.04 2.88
CA ILE A 128 -9.25 -23.55 1.69
C ILE A 128 -8.71 -24.67 0.81
N GLN A 129 -8.41 -25.86 1.36
CA GLN A 129 -7.69 -26.92 0.68
C GLN A 129 -8.34 -27.35 -0.65
N PRO A 130 -9.66 -27.62 -0.73
CA PRO A 130 -10.29 -28.00 -2.00
C PRO A 130 -10.25 -26.91 -3.07
N TRP A 131 -9.99 -25.67 -2.68
CA TRP A 131 -9.98 -24.50 -3.56
C TRP A 131 -8.58 -24.07 -3.99
N LEU A 132 -7.52 -24.66 -3.44
CA LEU A 132 -6.14 -24.29 -3.80
C LEU A 132 -5.83 -24.43 -5.30
N PRO A 133 -6.36 -25.40 -6.07
CA PRO A 133 -6.17 -25.46 -7.51
C PRO A 133 -6.57 -24.19 -8.25
N VAL A 134 -7.50 -23.40 -7.71
CA VAL A 134 -7.92 -22.11 -8.29
C VAL A 134 -6.75 -21.11 -8.33
N LEU A 135 -5.84 -21.16 -7.35
CA LEU A 135 -4.67 -20.30 -7.33
C LEU A 135 -3.64 -20.67 -8.43
N ALA A 136 -3.74 -21.87 -8.99
CA ALA A 136 -2.98 -22.33 -10.14
C ALA A 136 -3.71 -22.14 -11.48
N GLY A 137 -4.90 -21.52 -11.46
CA GLY A 137 -5.69 -21.21 -12.66
C GLY A 137 -6.72 -22.28 -13.04
N TYR A 138 -6.96 -23.27 -12.18
CA TYR A 138 -7.98 -24.28 -12.40
C TYR A 138 -9.30 -23.89 -11.72
N GLY A 139 -10.41 -23.96 -12.47
CA GLY A 139 -11.72 -23.74 -11.87
C GLY A 139 -12.16 -24.91 -10.98
N VAL A 140 -12.97 -24.62 -9.96
CA VAL A 140 -13.57 -25.61 -9.06
C VAL A 140 -15.07 -25.32 -8.95
N GLU A 141 -15.90 -26.33 -9.05
CA GLU A 141 -17.36 -26.35 -9.01
C GLU A 141 -18.02 -25.55 -10.14
N SER A 142 -17.94 -24.24 -10.13
CA SER A 142 -18.45 -23.35 -11.16
C SER A 142 -17.59 -22.10 -11.25
N LEU A 143 -17.72 -21.36 -12.36
CA LEU A 143 -17.04 -20.06 -12.53
C LEU A 143 -17.44 -19.10 -11.40
N GLU A 144 -18.73 -19.01 -11.08
CA GLU A 144 -19.23 -18.17 -10.00
C GLU A 144 -18.59 -18.49 -8.65
N LYS A 145 -18.52 -19.78 -8.28
CA LYS A 145 -17.91 -20.22 -7.02
C LYS A 145 -16.39 -20.00 -7.01
N THR A 146 -15.73 -20.22 -8.13
CA THR A 146 -14.31 -19.91 -8.34
C THR A 146 -14.02 -18.43 -8.08
N GLU A 147 -14.83 -17.52 -8.65
CA GLU A 147 -14.67 -16.08 -8.44
C GLU A 147 -14.98 -15.67 -7.00
N ARG A 148 -15.98 -16.27 -6.36
CA ARG A 148 -16.28 -16.06 -4.93
C ARG A 148 -15.13 -16.49 -4.04
N PHE A 149 -14.50 -17.63 -4.33
CA PHE A 149 -13.30 -18.05 -3.61
C PHE A 149 -12.14 -17.07 -3.80
N LEU A 150 -11.89 -16.59 -5.03
CA LEU A 150 -10.85 -15.59 -5.29
C LEU A 150 -11.12 -14.28 -4.55
N TRP A 151 -12.38 -13.88 -4.43
CA TRP A 151 -12.78 -12.75 -3.58
C TRP A 151 -12.46 -13.00 -2.12
N ASP A 152 -12.88 -14.14 -1.57
CA ASP A 152 -12.63 -14.55 -0.18
C ASP A 152 -11.13 -14.63 0.12
N MET A 153 -10.33 -15.13 -0.82
CA MET A 153 -8.87 -15.16 -0.72
C MET A 153 -8.29 -13.75 -0.61
N ARG A 154 -8.63 -12.85 -1.53
CA ARG A 154 -8.17 -11.44 -1.50
C ARG A 154 -8.60 -10.73 -0.24
N ARG A 155 -9.84 -10.94 0.17
CA ARG A 155 -10.37 -10.36 1.40
C ARG A 155 -9.67 -10.88 2.64
N THR A 156 -9.36 -12.18 2.70
CA THR A 156 -8.61 -12.77 3.82
C THR A 156 -7.19 -12.19 3.91
N VAL A 157 -6.50 -12.04 2.78
CA VAL A 157 -5.19 -11.39 2.70
C VAL A 157 -5.28 -9.96 3.22
N SER A 158 -6.25 -9.16 2.72
CA SER A 158 -6.48 -7.78 3.15
C SER A 158 -6.69 -7.68 4.65
N GLU A 159 -7.65 -8.41 5.19
CA GLU A 159 -7.99 -8.39 6.61
C GLU A 159 -6.83 -8.85 7.50
N THR A 160 -6.01 -9.79 7.00
CA THR A 160 -4.84 -10.30 7.75
C THR A 160 -3.74 -9.25 7.79
N ILE A 161 -3.41 -8.59 6.67
CA ILE A 161 -2.45 -7.48 6.65
C ILE A 161 -2.93 -6.35 7.55
N MET A 162 -4.21 -6.00 7.48
CA MET A 162 -4.80 -4.94 8.30
C MET A 162 -4.65 -5.24 9.80
N SER A 163 -4.85 -6.49 10.22
CA SER A 163 -4.75 -6.90 11.62
C SER A 163 -3.30 -7.13 12.06
N ALA A 164 -2.55 -7.94 11.30
CA ALA A 164 -1.23 -8.41 11.72
C ALA A 164 -0.12 -7.35 11.54
N TYR A 165 -0.29 -6.42 10.62
CA TYR A 165 0.72 -5.40 10.33
C TYR A 165 0.27 -4.00 10.74
N ILE A 166 -0.83 -3.48 10.16
CA ILE A 166 -1.22 -2.08 10.33
C ILE A 166 -1.73 -1.79 11.75
N ARG A 167 -2.75 -2.53 12.21
CA ARG A 167 -3.29 -2.35 13.57
C ARG A 167 -2.25 -2.66 14.62
N ARG A 168 -1.45 -3.71 14.38
CA ARG A 168 -0.39 -4.11 15.31
C ARG A 168 0.67 -3.02 15.46
N LEU A 169 1.10 -2.38 14.38
CA LEU A 169 2.02 -1.23 14.49
C LEU A 169 1.38 -0.09 15.32
N LYS A 170 0.13 0.25 15.01
CA LYS A 170 -0.58 1.31 15.75
C LYS A 170 -0.68 1.00 17.25
N GLU A 171 -0.92 -0.26 17.62
CA GLU A 171 -0.91 -0.71 19.02
C GLU A 171 0.46 -0.55 19.68
N LEU A 172 1.54 -0.87 18.95
CA LEU A 172 2.91 -0.80 19.46
C LEU A 172 3.40 0.63 19.70
N ILE A 173 2.99 1.59 18.87
CA ILE A 173 3.40 3.01 18.98
C ILE A 173 2.53 3.81 19.93
N ARG A 174 1.28 3.39 20.18
CA ARG A 174 0.33 4.12 21.02
C ARG A 174 0.84 4.45 22.43
N PRO A 175 1.55 3.53 23.15
CA PRO A 175 2.08 3.84 24.49
C PRO A 175 3.10 4.97 24.52
N TYR A 176 3.67 5.32 23.36
CA TYR A 176 4.64 6.41 23.20
C TYR A 176 3.99 7.76 22.87
N GLY A 177 2.66 7.82 22.77
CA GLY A 177 1.96 9.03 22.35
C GLY A 177 2.20 9.41 20.89
N ILE A 178 2.60 8.45 20.05
CA ILE A 178 2.88 8.63 18.63
C ILE A 178 1.62 8.32 17.82
N ASP A 179 1.32 9.20 16.89
CA ASP A 179 0.28 9.02 15.88
C ASP A 179 0.80 8.24 14.67
N PHE A 180 -0.14 7.69 13.90
CA PHE A 180 0.14 6.89 12.72
C PHE A 180 -0.27 7.63 11.46
N SER A 181 0.67 7.76 10.51
CA SER A 181 0.40 8.23 9.16
C SER A 181 0.70 7.13 8.13
N CYS A 182 0.01 7.15 7.01
CA CYS A 182 0.26 6.18 5.96
C CYS A 182 -0.14 6.67 4.58
N GLU A 183 0.46 6.04 3.60
CA GLU A 183 0.05 6.00 2.20
C GLU A 183 -0.63 4.66 1.90
N PRO A 184 -1.97 4.58 1.98
CA PRO A 184 -2.69 3.31 1.93
C PRO A 184 -2.89 2.80 0.50
N TYR A 185 -1.92 3.00 -0.38
CA TYR A 185 -1.95 2.62 -1.78
C TYR A 185 -0.69 1.86 -2.20
N GLY A 186 -0.61 1.52 -3.48
CA GLY A 186 0.44 0.69 -4.04
C GLY A 186 -0.09 -0.67 -4.51
N ARG A 187 0.81 -1.61 -4.75
CA ARG A 187 0.48 -2.96 -5.24
C ARG A 187 0.06 -3.90 -4.11
N LEU A 188 -0.80 -3.45 -3.24
CA LEU A 188 -1.25 -4.17 -2.06
C LEU A 188 -2.70 -4.60 -2.20
N CYS A 189 -2.99 -5.84 -1.84
CA CYS A 189 -4.36 -6.35 -1.75
C CYS A 189 -4.97 -5.95 -0.40
N VAL A 190 -5.27 -4.66 -0.23
CA VAL A 190 -5.98 -4.14 0.95
C VAL A 190 -7.11 -3.21 0.54
N ASN A 191 -8.10 -3.09 1.42
CA ASN A 191 -9.10 -2.04 1.29
C ASN A 191 -8.46 -0.69 1.68
N GLN A 192 -8.19 0.15 0.70
CA GLN A 192 -7.52 1.45 0.89
C GLN A 192 -8.30 2.38 1.82
N LEU A 193 -9.64 2.34 1.78
CA LEU A 193 -10.49 3.18 2.63
C LEU A 193 -10.40 2.76 4.09
N GLU A 194 -10.41 1.45 4.37
CA GLU A 194 -10.20 0.94 5.73
C GLU A 194 -8.79 1.23 6.23
N TYR A 195 -7.79 1.04 5.38
CA TYR A 195 -6.40 1.30 5.73
C TYR A 195 -6.17 2.78 6.06
N GLY A 196 -6.58 3.68 5.16
CA GLY A 196 -6.52 5.12 5.42
C GLY A 196 -7.34 5.55 6.64
N GLY A 197 -8.47 4.89 6.91
CA GLY A 197 -9.30 5.13 8.09
C GLY A 197 -8.61 4.81 9.42
N LEU A 198 -7.66 3.88 9.44
CA LEU A 198 -6.83 3.57 10.61
C LEU A 198 -5.78 4.65 10.89
N ALA A 199 -5.32 5.35 9.88
CA ALA A 199 -4.34 6.41 10.05
C ALA A 199 -4.93 7.60 10.80
N ASP A 200 -4.12 8.24 11.63
CA ASP A 200 -4.46 9.52 12.25
C ASP A 200 -4.25 10.65 11.23
N PHE A 201 -3.31 10.44 10.30
CA PHE A 201 -3.04 11.32 9.18
C PHE A 201 -2.89 10.50 7.88
N PRO A 202 -3.96 10.29 7.11
CA PRO A 202 -3.91 9.63 5.80
C PRO A 202 -3.27 10.55 4.75
N ILE A 203 -2.41 9.97 3.90
CA ILE A 203 -1.62 10.67 2.90
C ILE A 203 -1.89 10.05 1.54
N ALA A 204 -2.28 10.87 0.56
CA ALA A 204 -2.38 10.54 -0.85
C ALA A 204 -1.06 10.85 -1.57
N GLU A 205 -1.08 10.79 -2.88
CA GLU A 205 0.03 11.21 -3.73
C GLU A 205 -0.50 11.87 -5.00
N PHE A 206 0.21 12.88 -5.52
CA PHE A 206 -0.03 13.38 -6.87
C PHE A 206 1.26 13.76 -7.60
N TRP A 207 1.21 13.58 -8.92
CA TRP A 207 2.35 13.72 -9.80
C TRP A 207 2.22 14.96 -10.68
N THR A 208 3.37 15.52 -11.08
CA THR A 208 3.44 16.70 -11.93
C THR A 208 3.33 16.39 -13.42
N GLU A 209 3.49 15.15 -13.82
CA GLU A 209 3.50 14.76 -15.23
C GLU A 209 2.08 14.47 -15.75
N ARG A 210 1.66 15.27 -16.71
CA ARG A 210 0.41 15.07 -17.47
C ARG A 210 0.65 14.83 -18.98
N GLU A 211 1.89 14.94 -19.45
CA GLU A 211 2.18 14.79 -20.86
C GLU A 211 2.62 13.38 -21.23
N ASP A 212 1.98 12.87 -22.25
CA ASP A 212 2.24 11.56 -22.85
C ASP A 212 3.59 11.53 -23.61
N PRO A 213 4.32 10.39 -23.58
CA PRO A 213 3.96 9.21 -22.82
C PRO A 213 4.59 9.21 -21.44
N ALA A 214 3.78 9.23 -20.42
CA ALA A 214 4.29 8.89 -19.10
C ALA A 214 4.99 7.53 -19.20
N PRO A 215 6.22 7.39 -18.70
CA PRO A 215 6.94 6.10 -18.79
C PRO A 215 6.20 4.96 -18.09
N PHE A 216 5.13 5.30 -17.35
CA PHE A 216 4.25 4.36 -16.66
C PHE A 216 2.78 4.85 -16.70
N PRO A 217 2.08 4.79 -17.87
CA PRO A 217 0.69 5.25 -17.97
C PRO A 217 -0.27 4.59 -16.97
N GLN A 218 0.08 3.40 -16.47
CA GLN A 218 -0.67 2.69 -15.45
C GLN A 218 -0.59 3.35 -14.04
N PHE A 219 0.35 4.26 -13.81
CA PHE A 219 0.50 4.91 -12.52
C PHE A 219 -0.27 6.23 -12.42
N SER A 220 -0.38 6.99 -13.51
CA SER A 220 -1.06 8.29 -13.49
C SER A 220 -2.52 8.18 -13.07
N ASP A 221 -3.29 7.25 -13.63
CA ASP A 221 -4.70 7.06 -13.29
C ASP A 221 -4.91 6.52 -11.87
N TYR A 222 -4.00 5.65 -11.41
CA TYR A 222 -4.12 5.03 -10.09
C TYR A 222 -3.88 6.03 -8.95
N TRP A 223 -2.86 6.88 -9.07
CA TRP A 223 -2.50 7.88 -8.05
C TRP A 223 -3.50 9.02 -7.98
N TYR A 224 -4.06 9.40 -9.11
CA TYR A 224 -5.08 10.44 -9.20
C TYR A 224 -6.35 10.08 -8.40
N HIS A 225 -6.72 8.82 -8.39
CA HIS A 225 -7.88 8.34 -7.64
C HIS A 225 -7.65 8.31 -6.13
N SER A 226 -6.39 8.25 -5.67
CA SER A 226 -6.09 8.21 -4.25
C SER A 226 -6.46 9.50 -3.52
N MET A 227 -6.29 10.69 -4.12
CA MET A 227 -6.62 11.97 -3.50
C MET A 227 -8.09 12.05 -3.09
N LYS A 228 -9.00 11.76 -4.03
CA LYS A 228 -10.45 11.78 -3.77
C LYS A 228 -10.87 10.74 -2.75
N GLY A 229 -10.29 9.53 -2.85
CA GLY A 229 -10.53 8.43 -1.92
C GLY A 229 -10.12 8.79 -0.50
N LEU A 230 -8.92 9.35 -0.32
CA LEU A 230 -8.44 9.71 1.01
C LEU A 230 -9.10 10.97 1.58
N ALA A 231 -9.49 11.91 0.75
CA ALA A 231 -10.35 13.01 1.18
C ALA A 231 -11.71 12.48 1.69
N SER A 232 -12.26 11.46 1.03
CA SER A 232 -13.47 10.77 1.49
C SER A 232 -13.24 10.06 2.82
N VAL A 233 -12.12 9.33 2.96
CA VAL A 233 -11.71 8.70 4.23
C VAL A 233 -11.65 9.72 5.36
N ALA A 234 -10.95 10.84 5.16
CA ALA A 234 -10.80 11.86 6.19
C ALA A 234 -12.17 12.40 6.64
N ASN A 235 -13.07 12.66 5.71
CA ASN A 235 -14.42 13.13 6.01
C ASN A 235 -15.25 12.07 6.77
N THR A 236 -15.21 10.82 6.31
CA THR A 236 -15.98 9.70 6.90
C THR A 236 -15.50 9.35 8.30
N TYR A 237 -14.19 9.36 8.52
CA TYR A 237 -13.58 9.02 9.81
C TYR A 237 -13.26 10.24 10.70
N GLY A 238 -13.68 11.45 10.28
CA GLY A 238 -13.52 12.68 11.06
C GLY A 238 -12.07 13.10 11.28
N LYS A 239 -11.18 12.86 10.27
CA LYS A 239 -9.79 13.26 10.36
C LYS A 239 -9.64 14.76 10.10
N ALA A 240 -8.79 15.41 10.88
CA ALA A 240 -8.58 16.85 10.78
C ALA A 240 -7.82 17.26 9.51
N ARG A 241 -6.96 16.38 9.00
CA ARG A 241 -6.08 16.64 7.86
C ARG A 241 -6.06 15.46 6.91
N VAL A 242 -5.90 15.78 5.63
CA VAL A 242 -5.58 14.84 4.56
C VAL A 242 -4.32 15.33 3.86
N GLY A 243 -3.27 14.51 3.89
CA GLY A 243 -2.01 14.82 3.23
C GLY A 243 -1.96 14.37 1.78
N ALA A 244 -0.95 14.87 1.08
CA ALA A 244 -0.46 14.23 -0.14
C ALA A 244 1.06 14.37 -0.22
N GLU A 245 1.75 13.29 -0.62
CA GLU A 245 3.06 13.39 -1.24
C GLU A 245 2.85 14.22 -2.50
N ALA A 246 3.45 15.41 -2.51
CA ALA A 246 3.04 16.45 -3.43
C ALA A 246 4.12 16.73 -4.47
N PHE A 247 3.70 16.86 -5.73
CA PHE A 247 4.56 17.23 -6.85
C PHE A 247 5.61 16.15 -7.18
N THR A 248 5.32 14.90 -6.91
CA THR A 248 6.13 13.77 -7.38
C THR A 248 6.19 13.78 -8.90
N GLY A 249 7.33 13.43 -9.48
CA GLY A 249 7.51 13.43 -10.94
C GLY A 249 8.94 13.17 -11.33
N ALA A 250 9.24 13.16 -12.63
CA ALA A 250 10.57 12.90 -13.17
C ALA A 250 11.23 14.14 -13.83
N ARG A 251 10.64 15.32 -13.66
CA ARG A 251 11.06 16.56 -14.34
C ARG A 251 11.93 17.51 -13.50
N GLY A 252 12.28 17.11 -12.32
CA GLY A 252 13.13 17.72 -11.27
C GLY A 252 13.54 19.18 -11.37
N TRP A 253 14.14 19.61 -12.49
CA TRP A 253 14.66 20.95 -12.70
C TRP A 253 13.80 21.84 -13.62
N ILE A 254 12.76 21.28 -14.24
CA ILE A 254 11.97 21.96 -15.29
C ILE A 254 10.77 22.66 -14.68
N ASP A 255 10.08 22.00 -13.75
CA ASP A 255 8.86 22.54 -13.17
C ASP A 255 9.15 23.73 -12.24
N HIS A 256 8.27 24.70 -12.28
CA HIS A 256 8.39 25.94 -11.56
C HIS A 256 7.05 26.36 -10.94
N PRO A 257 7.00 27.32 -10.02
CA PRO A 257 5.80 27.66 -9.25
C PRO A 257 4.53 27.88 -10.07
N TYR A 258 4.61 28.45 -11.26
CA TYR A 258 3.45 28.67 -12.11
C TYR A 258 2.81 27.34 -12.59
N LEU A 259 3.63 26.34 -12.97
CA LEU A 259 3.13 25.02 -13.35
C LEU A 259 2.65 24.23 -12.11
N LEU A 260 3.45 24.24 -11.05
CA LEU A 260 3.13 23.52 -9.82
C LEU A 260 1.83 24.03 -9.17
N LYS A 261 1.54 25.35 -9.32
CA LYS A 261 0.33 25.94 -8.74
C LYS A 261 -0.94 25.32 -9.28
N SER A 262 -1.07 25.12 -10.58
CA SER A 262 -2.30 24.56 -11.16
C SER A 262 -2.57 23.13 -10.68
N MET A 263 -1.51 22.34 -10.52
CA MET A 263 -1.59 20.95 -10.02
C MET A 263 -1.93 20.92 -8.52
N GLY A 264 -1.31 21.80 -7.75
CA GLY A 264 -1.65 21.97 -6.33
C GLY A 264 -3.10 22.44 -6.16
N ASP A 265 -3.56 23.43 -6.93
CA ASP A 265 -4.96 23.91 -6.83
C ASP A 265 -5.96 22.80 -7.14
N GLU A 266 -5.64 21.92 -8.09
CA GLU A 266 -6.44 20.74 -8.35
C GLU A 266 -6.46 19.77 -7.17
N ALA A 267 -5.31 19.48 -6.57
CA ALA A 267 -5.25 18.63 -5.38
C ALA A 267 -6.07 19.22 -4.22
N PHE A 268 -6.00 20.53 -4.00
CA PHE A 268 -6.87 21.23 -3.04
C PHE A 268 -8.35 21.04 -3.37
N SER A 269 -8.73 21.17 -4.65
CA SER A 269 -10.13 20.99 -5.09
C SER A 269 -10.65 19.57 -4.85
N GLN A 270 -9.76 18.59 -4.85
CA GLN A 270 -10.09 17.19 -4.54
C GLN A 270 -10.15 16.90 -3.05
N GLY A 271 -9.76 17.85 -2.19
CA GLY A 271 -9.88 17.77 -0.74
C GLY A 271 -8.59 17.52 0.01
N ILE A 272 -7.44 17.56 -0.67
CA ILE A 272 -6.15 17.55 0.02
C ILE A 272 -6.00 18.87 0.79
N SER A 273 -5.54 18.78 2.02
CA SER A 273 -5.38 19.94 2.91
C SER A 273 -3.97 20.12 3.47
N HIS A 274 -3.04 19.21 3.13
CA HIS A 274 -1.66 19.27 3.62
C HIS A 274 -0.70 18.66 2.59
N TYR A 275 0.33 19.44 2.19
CA TYR A 275 1.33 18.97 1.24
C TYR A 275 2.60 18.56 1.94
N ILE A 276 3.09 17.38 1.62
CA ILE A 276 4.42 16.88 1.91
C ILE A 276 5.18 16.92 0.59
N VAL A 277 5.99 17.98 0.38
CA VAL A 277 6.62 18.18 -0.93
C VAL A 277 7.66 17.12 -1.22
N HIS A 278 7.60 16.52 -2.38
CA HIS A 278 8.55 15.53 -2.86
C HIS A 278 9.43 16.14 -3.97
N LEU A 279 10.69 16.53 -3.60
CA LEU A 279 11.29 16.46 -2.27
C LEU A 279 12.37 17.54 -2.08
N SER A 280 12.77 17.72 -0.84
CA SER A 280 13.95 18.51 -0.49
C SER A 280 15.07 17.58 -0.03
N ALA A 281 16.00 17.24 -0.92
CA ALA A 281 17.15 16.42 -0.57
C ALA A 281 18.15 17.21 0.29
N HIS A 282 18.76 16.54 1.27
CA HIS A 282 19.81 17.16 2.09
C HIS A 282 21.00 17.61 1.24
N GLN A 283 21.36 18.89 1.36
CA GLN A 283 22.47 19.52 0.63
C GLN A 283 23.64 19.74 1.56
N ALA A 284 24.51 18.73 1.67
CA ALA A 284 25.66 18.77 2.58
C ALA A 284 26.76 19.76 2.15
N TYR A 285 26.81 20.11 0.86
CA TYR A 285 27.89 20.95 0.31
C TYR A 285 27.31 22.20 -0.35
N GLU A 286 27.86 23.35 -0.03
CA GLU A 286 27.37 24.64 -0.52
C GLU A 286 27.70 24.90 -1.99
N ASN A 287 28.82 24.36 -2.47
CA ASN A 287 29.39 24.69 -3.79
C ASN A 287 29.38 23.50 -4.77
N MET A 288 28.66 22.43 -4.47
CA MET A 288 28.54 21.28 -5.36
C MET A 288 27.23 21.35 -6.16
N LEU A 289 27.30 21.83 -7.38
CA LEU A 289 26.16 21.82 -8.31
C LEU A 289 26.11 20.48 -9.08
N PRO A 290 24.91 19.96 -9.33
CA PRO A 290 23.58 20.46 -8.99
C PRO A 290 23.11 20.10 -7.57
N GLY A 291 23.99 19.60 -6.72
CA GLY A 291 23.70 19.10 -5.39
C GLY A 291 23.18 17.66 -5.37
N LEU A 292 22.78 17.19 -4.21
CA LEU A 292 22.16 15.86 -4.04
C LEU A 292 20.71 15.89 -4.52
N THR A 293 20.33 14.83 -5.23
CA THR A 293 18.98 14.62 -5.74
C THR A 293 18.53 13.20 -5.44
N HIS A 294 17.23 12.95 -5.45
CA HIS A 294 16.68 11.60 -5.39
C HIS A 294 16.62 10.99 -6.81
N ARG A 295 17.77 10.99 -7.52
CA ARG A 295 17.88 10.56 -8.91
C ARG A 295 16.91 11.34 -9.80
N ARG A 296 16.02 10.63 -10.54
CA ARG A 296 15.01 11.22 -11.43
C ARG A 296 13.67 11.51 -10.74
N TRP A 297 13.47 11.09 -9.49
CA TRP A 297 12.19 11.21 -8.82
C TRP A 297 12.08 12.51 -8.03
N GLY A 298 10.91 13.12 -8.08
CA GLY A 298 10.56 14.31 -7.32
C GLY A 298 11.07 15.63 -7.94
N GLN A 299 10.46 16.70 -7.52
CA GLN A 299 10.90 18.06 -7.82
C GLN A 299 12.05 18.46 -6.88
N HIS A 300 13.01 19.25 -7.38
CA HIS A 300 14.14 19.68 -6.57
C HIS A 300 13.81 20.97 -5.81
N PHE A 301 13.10 20.84 -4.68
CA PHE A 301 12.82 21.95 -3.77
C PHE A 301 14.05 22.28 -2.93
N GLN A 302 15.00 22.99 -3.51
CA GLN A 302 16.30 23.25 -2.87
C GLN A 302 16.98 24.50 -3.44
N ARG A 303 18.01 25.00 -2.69
CA ARG A 303 18.70 26.25 -2.98
C ARG A 303 19.37 26.39 -4.36
N PHE A 304 19.66 25.31 -5.04
CA PHE A 304 20.24 25.34 -6.39
C PHE A 304 19.19 25.43 -7.50
N GLN A 305 17.92 25.35 -7.17
CA GLN A 305 16.83 25.57 -8.13
C GLN A 305 16.81 27.07 -8.53
N THR A 306 16.66 27.35 -9.82
CA THR A 306 16.77 28.72 -10.35
C THR A 306 15.77 29.70 -9.76
N TRP A 307 14.59 29.24 -9.39
CA TRP A 307 13.53 30.06 -8.81
C TRP A 307 13.51 30.06 -7.28
N TRP A 308 14.42 29.31 -6.60
CA TRP A 308 14.37 29.11 -5.16
C TRP A 308 14.37 30.41 -4.35
N ASN A 309 15.23 31.36 -4.72
CA ASN A 309 15.31 32.64 -4.04
C ASN A 309 14.02 33.50 -4.14
N TYR A 310 13.11 33.13 -5.04
CA TYR A 310 11.83 33.79 -5.27
C TYR A 310 10.64 32.91 -4.85
N SER A 311 10.87 31.83 -4.13
CA SER A 311 9.87 30.82 -3.82
C SER A 311 8.89 31.21 -2.70
N SER A 312 9.26 32.15 -1.83
CA SER A 312 8.47 32.56 -0.66
C SER A 312 7.00 32.86 -0.98
N PRO A 313 6.65 33.68 -2.00
CA PRO A 313 5.25 33.96 -2.32
C PRO A 313 4.45 32.71 -2.68
N TYR A 314 5.08 31.73 -3.30
CA TYR A 314 4.45 30.46 -3.65
C TYR A 314 4.18 29.61 -2.41
N PHE A 315 5.15 29.45 -1.54
CA PHE A 315 4.99 28.69 -0.29
C PHE A 315 4.01 29.38 0.67
N ASP A 316 4.03 30.72 0.73
CA ASP A 316 3.05 31.49 1.50
C ASP A 316 1.63 31.28 0.98
N TYR A 317 1.44 31.20 -0.33
CA TYR A 317 0.15 30.86 -0.95
C TYR A 317 -0.28 29.47 -0.52
N LEU A 318 0.58 28.45 -0.65
CA LEU A 318 0.26 27.08 -0.24
C LEU A 318 -0.09 27.01 1.25
N ALA A 319 0.67 27.68 2.11
CA ALA A 319 0.44 27.71 3.55
C ALA A 319 -0.93 28.31 3.91
N ARG A 320 -1.32 29.41 3.27
CA ARG A 320 -2.62 30.06 3.48
C ARG A 320 -3.79 29.17 3.01
N CYS A 321 -3.67 28.54 1.84
CA CYS A 321 -4.67 27.60 1.35
C CYS A 321 -4.83 26.41 2.30
N GLN A 322 -3.74 25.81 2.73
CA GLN A 322 -3.75 24.69 3.67
C GLN A 322 -4.37 25.07 5.01
N LEU A 323 -4.05 26.25 5.55
CA LEU A 323 -4.66 26.73 6.78
C LEU A 323 -6.19 26.81 6.65
N LEU A 324 -6.70 27.46 5.60
CA LEU A 324 -8.13 27.61 5.39
C LEU A 324 -8.85 26.26 5.21
N LEU A 325 -8.23 25.33 4.45
CA LEU A 325 -8.79 24.01 4.19
C LEU A 325 -8.80 23.11 5.44
N GLN A 326 -7.87 23.32 6.38
CA GLN A 326 -7.80 22.58 7.64
C GLN A 326 -8.77 23.13 8.71
N LEU A 327 -9.12 24.40 8.63
CA LEU A 327 -10.12 25.02 9.55
C LEU A 327 -11.56 24.65 9.21
N GLY A 328 -11.83 24.33 7.94
CA GLY A 328 -13.16 24.00 7.44
C GLY A 328 -13.53 22.53 7.64
N ARG A 329 -14.83 22.26 7.54
CA ARG A 329 -15.37 20.91 7.38
C ARG A 329 -16.02 20.80 6.01
N ARG A 330 -15.64 19.77 5.28
CA ARG A 330 -16.25 19.49 3.98
C ARG A 330 -17.74 19.18 4.16
N GLN A 331 -18.57 19.86 3.36
CA GLN A 331 -19.99 19.53 3.24
C GLN A 331 -20.21 18.71 1.97
N VAL A 332 -21.02 17.67 2.07
CA VAL A 332 -21.40 16.81 0.94
C VAL A 332 -22.87 16.49 1.03
N ASP A 333 -23.57 16.58 -0.10
CA ASP A 333 -25.02 16.32 -0.19
C ASP A 333 -25.30 14.85 -0.56
N VAL A 334 -24.32 14.15 -1.14
CA VAL A 334 -24.46 12.77 -1.61
C VAL A 334 -23.32 11.90 -1.08
N ALA A 335 -23.69 10.77 -0.47
CA ALA A 335 -22.77 9.70 -0.11
C ALA A 335 -22.93 8.54 -1.09
N LEU A 336 -21.83 8.09 -1.70
CA LEU A 336 -21.79 6.91 -2.55
C LEU A 336 -21.24 5.72 -1.76
N SER A 337 -22.05 4.66 -1.61
CA SER A 337 -21.59 3.40 -1.04
C SER A 337 -21.14 2.45 -2.17
N LEU A 338 -19.91 1.97 -2.10
CA LEU A 338 -19.36 0.99 -3.05
C LEU A 338 -19.45 -0.46 -2.53
N ILE A 339 -20.14 -0.69 -1.41
CA ILE A 339 -20.19 -2.00 -0.74
C ILE A 339 -21.05 -3.01 -1.52
N HIS A 340 -21.95 -2.54 -2.38
CA HIS A 340 -22.94 -3.36 -3.06
C HIS A 340 -22.84 -3.31 -4.59
N ILE A 341 -21.67 -2.95 -5.13
CA ILE A 341 -21.40 -2.97 -6.57
C ILE A 341 -20.54 -4.17 -6.91
#